data_9a1748968285e6b0d508e99ce822ec53
#
_entry.id   9a1748968285e6b0d508e99ce822ec53
#
_cell.length_a   1.000
_cell.length_b   1.000
_cell.length_c   1.000
_cell.angle_alpha   90.00
_cell.angle_beta   90.00
_cell.angle_gamma   90.00
#
_symmetry.space_group_name_H-M   'P 1'
#
loop_
_entity.id
_entity.type
_entity.pdbx_description
1 polymer ?
#
loop_
_entity_poly.entity_id
_entity_poly.type
_entity_poly.pdbx_seq_one_letter_code
_entity_poly.pdbx_strand_id
1 'polypeptide(L)'
;MFEVMVIGGGPAGLSAALTLGRQRRRALVVDSGKPRNAPADEMHMFLSRDGFPPAELRRLGRLEVAGYSTVEIRDALVTAVSGEIDDFTVEFADGRSERARRLVLATGQVDVLPEIDGLATLFGKGVYHCPFCHGFEAADRPLAVLGGDFSQSMLALYLADRFTKDLVLCANGGLEVGPELREALSRNNIPVREEPVVRIEGEDGALTIHFASGEPLERSALFHRPGQRQHTDLAASLGCELLPDGCVQVNAMQQTTIPGVYAAGDTARLAEPPGPTPFVITGVADGTKAAIWLEQDLFRASVEVPIPGTK
;
A
#
# COMPACT_ATOMS: atom_id res chain seq x y z
N MET A 1 -13.35 -20.12 -18.50
CA MET A 1 -11.95 -19.94 -18.04
C MET A 1 -11.43 -18.63 -18.57
N PHE A 2 -10.85 -17.79 -17.74
CA PHE A 2 -10.18 -16.54 -18.13
C PHE A 2 -8.71 -16.79 -18.52
N GLU A 3 -8.12 -15.93 -19.33
CA GLU A 3 -6.66 -15.99 -19.59
C GLU A 3 -5.92 -15.42 -18.37
N VAL A 4 -6.46 -14.35 -17.75
CA VAL A 4 -5.87 -13.70 -16.59
C VAL A 4 -6.96 -13.41 -15.55
N MET A 5 -6.64 -13.62 -14.29
CA MET A 5 -7.41 -13.07 -13.19
C MET A 5 -6.56 -12.09 -12.38
N VAL A 6 -7.09 -10.90 -12.18
CA VAL A 6 -6.48 -9.84 -11.37
C VAL A 6 -7.23 -9.77 -10.05
N ILE A 7 -6.55 -10.04 -8.94
CA ILE A 7 -7.13 -10.04 -7.59
C ILE A 7 -6.78 -8.74 -6.90
N GLY A 8 -7.75 -7.84 -6.79
CA GLY A 8 -7.65 -6.48 -6.28
C GLY A 8 -7.91 -5.43 -7.37
N GLY A 9 -8.85 -4.52 -7.12
CA GLY A 9 -9.24 -3.41 -8.00
C GLY A 9 -8.71 -2.05 -7.55
N GLY A 10 -7.56 -2.04 -6.85
CA GLY A 10 -6.79 -0.84 -6.56
C GLY A 10 -6.05 -0.30 -7.79
N PRO A 11 -5.26 0.78 -7.66
CA PRO A 11 -4.53 1.37 -8.79
C PRO A 11 -3.67 0.38 -9.56
N ALA A 12 -2.98 -0.53 -8.86
CA ALA A 12 -2.15 -1.57 -9.49
C ALA A 12 -2.99 -2.55 -10.32
N GLY A 13 -4.07 -3.09 -9.75
CA GLY A 13 -4.94 -4.05 -10.45
C GLY A 13 -5.68 -3.43 -11.62
N LEU A 14 -6.20 -2.19 -11.48
CA LEU A 14 -6.86 -1.48 -12.59
C LEU A 14 -5.88 -1.16 -13.72
N SER A 15 -4.63 -0.81 -13.39
CA SER A 15 -3.60 -0.57 -14.40
C SER A 15 -3.20 -1.85 -15.16
N ALA A 16 -3.10 -2.97 -14.44
CA ALA A 16 -2.92 -4.28 -15.06
C ALA A 16 -4.09 -4.63 -15.99
N ALA A 17 -5.33 -4.46 -15.51
CA ALA A 17 -6.54 -4.74 -16.29
C ALA A 17 -6.66 -3.88 -17.55
N LEU A 18 -6.35 -2.58 -17.44
CA LEU A 18 -6.32 -1.67 -18.58
C LEU A 18 -5.32 -2.14 -19.64
N THR A 19 -4.13 -2.54 -19.22
CA THR A 19 -3.09 -3.05 -20.12
C THR A 19 -3.55 -4.34 -20.81
N LEU A 20 -4.12 -5.28 -20.07
CA LEU A 20 -4.67 -6.53 -20.61
C LEU A 20 -5.82 -6.30 -21.59
N GLY A 21 -6.72 -5.36 -21.27
CA GLY A 21 -7.82 -4.97 -22.17
C GLY A 21 -7.33 -4.40 -23.50
N ARG A 22 -6.29 -3.56 -23.48
CA ARG A 22 -5.64 -3.02 -24.68
C ARG A 22 -5.00 -4.13 -25.55
N GLN A 23 -4.56 -5.22 -24.93
CA GLN A 23 -4.03 -6.40 -25.61
C GLN A 23 -5.14 -7.43 -25.97
N ARG A 24 -6.41 -7.08 -25.70
CA ARG A 24 -7.59 -7.91 -25.97
C ARG A 24 -7.56 -9.28 -25.28
N ARG A 25 -6.86 -9.39 -24.13
CA ARG A 25 -6.85 -10.58 -23.29
C ARG A 25 -8.18 -10.70 -22.54
N ARG A 26 -8.69 -11.91 -22.43
CA ARG A 26 -9.87 -12.19 -21.63
C ARG A 26 -9.50 -12.21 -20.15
N ALA A 27 -9.82 -11.13 -19.44
CA ALA A 27 -9.43 -10.96 -18.04
C ALA A 27 -10.64 -10.73 -17.11
N LEU A 28 -10.51 -11.17 -15.86
CA LEU A 28 -11.44 -10.88 -14.78
C LEU A 28 -10.69 -10.12 -13.68
N VAL A 29 -11.18 -8.95 -13.33
CA VAL A 29 -10.76 -8.23 -12.12
C VAL A 29 -11.74 -8.53 -10.99
N VAL A 30 -11.23 -8.97 -9.83
CA VAL A 30 -12.05 -9.22 -8.64
C VAL A 30 -11.64 -8.23 -7.56
N ASP A 31 -12.58 -7.42 -7.09
CA ASP A 31 -12.31 -6.36 -6.12
C ASP A 31 -13.22 -6.48 -4.90
N SER A 32 -12.64 -6.49 -3.71
CA SER A 32 -13.38 -6.47 -2.44
C SER A 32 -13.85 -5.08 -2.00
N GLY A 33 -13.44 -4.03 -2.71
CA GLY A 33 -13.84 -2.64 -2.44
C GLY A 33 -13.21 -2.01 -1.19
N LYS A 34 -12.10 -2.55 -0.68
CA LYS A 34 -11.43 -2.07 0.54
C LYS A 34 -10.00 -1.57 0.26
N PRO A 35 -9.82 -0.46 -0.44
CA PRO A 35 -8.48 0.06 -0.73
C PRO A 35 -7.85 0.70 0.51
N ARG A 36 -6.52 0.56 0.65
CA ARG A 36 -5.73 1.10 1.76
C ARG A 36 -5.88 2.61 1.94
N ASN A 37 -5.95 3.35 0.84
CA ASN A 37 -6.05 4.81 0.84
C ASN A 37 -7.50 5.33 0.89
N ALA A 38 -8.47 4.49 1.29
CA ALA A 38 -9.88 4.91 1.43
C ALA A 38 -10.09 6.06 2.44
N PRO A 39 -9.33 6.14 3.56
CA PRO A 39 -9.50 7.22 4.52
C PRO A 39 -9.03 8.60 4.02
N ALA A 40 -8.12 8.66 3.04
CA ALA A 40 -7.55 9.92 2.55
C ALA A 40 -8.48 10.60 1.53
N ASP A 41 -8.65 11.91 1.66
CA ASP A 41 -9.43 12.71 0.73
C ASP A 41 -8.65 13.03 -0.55
N GLU A 42 -7.32 13.11 -0.46
CA GLU A 42 -6.42 13.43 -1.57
C GLU A 42 -5.25 12.45 -1.66
N MET A 43 -4.69 12.31 -2.84
CA MET A 43 -3.43 11.62 -3.11
C MET A 43 -2.46 12.53 -3.82
N HIS A 44 -1.18 12.42 -3.49
CA HIS A 44 -0.14 13.27 -4.04
C HIS A 44 0.91 12.48 -4.82
N MET A 45 1.84 13.18 -5.48
CA MET A 45 2.96 12.65 -6.27
C MET A 45 2.54 11.88 -7.53
N PHE A 46 1.28 11.90 -7.92
CA PHE A 46 0.87 11.35 -9.21
C PHE A 46 0.86 12.48 -10.25
N LEU A 47 1.86 12.52 -11.11
CA LEU A 47 1.98 13.54 -12.15
C LEU A 47 0.67 13.68 -12.93
N SER A 48 0.16 14.89 -13.06
CA SER A 48 -1.14 15.28 -13.64
C SER A 48 -2.37 14.97 -12.77
N ARG A 49 -2.21 14.37 -11.60
CA ARG A 49 -3.26 14.02 -10.64
C ARG A 49 -2.87 14.32 -9.20
N ASP A 50 -1.96 15.29 -9.00
CA ASP A 50 -1.58 15.73 -7.65
C ASP A 50 -2.79 16.40 -6.97
N GLY A 51 -3.09 16.06 -5.71
CA GLY A 51 -4.30 16.48 -5.00
C GLY A 51 -5.59 15.80 -5.46
N PHE A 52 -5.51 14.73 -6.27
CA PHE A 52 -6.69 14.07 -6.81
C PHE A 52 -7.31 13.09 -5.81
N PRO A 53 -8.65 13.01 -5.67
CA PRO A 53 -9.28 12.08 -4.75
C PRO A 53 -9.02 10.61 -5.13
N PRO A 54 -8.52 9.76 -4.20
CA PRO A 54 -8.26 8.35 -4.49
C PRO A 54 -9.49 7.57 -4.96
N ALA A 55 -10.66 7.88 -4.39
CA ALA A 55 -11.92 7.25 -4.79
C ALA A 55 -12.28 7.56 -6.25
N GLU A 56 -12.05 8.80 -6.67
CA GLU A 56 -12.33 9.25 -8.04
C GLU A 56 -11.35 8.63 -9.05
N LEU A 57 -10.06 8.48 -8.69
CA LEU A 57 -9.10 7.75 -9.51
C LEU A 57 -9.57 6.33 -9.79
N ARG A 58 -10.02 5.61 -8.75
CA ARG A 58 -10.53 4.24 -8.91
C ARG A 58 -11.81 4.20 -9.75
N ARG A 59 -12.72 5.14 -9.53
CA ARG A 59 -13.97 5.24 -10.31
C ARG A 59 -13.67 5.45 -11.80
N LEU A 60 -12.79 6.38 -12.14
CA LEU A 60 -12.38 6.63 -13.52
C LEU A 60 -11.63 5.44 -14.12
N GLY A 61 -10.71 4.84 -13.38
CA GLY A 61 -9.99 3.64 -13.82
C GLY A 61 -10.94 2.46 -14.13
N ARG A 62 -11.97 2.24 -13.31
CA ARG A 62 -13.00 1.23 -13.60
C ARG A 62 -13.79 1.56 -14.86
N LEU A 63 -14.12 2.82 -15.11
CA LEU A 63 -14.79 3.24 -16.34
C LEU A 63 -13.92 3.03 -17.58
N GLU A 64 -12.64 3.35 -17.49
CA GLU A 64 -11.68 3.13 -18.59
C GLU A 64 -11.56 1.63 -18.91
N VAL A 65 -11.43 0.79 -17.89
CA VAL A 65 -11.35 -0.68 -18.05
C VAL A 65 -12.65 -1.24 -18.62
N ALA A 66 -13.81 -0.76 -18.21
CA ALA A 66 -15.12 -1.18 -18.73
C ALA A 66 -15.31 -0.88 -20.23
N GLY A 67 -14.52 0.01 -20.80
CA GLY A 67 -14.47 0.27 -22.24
C GLY A 67 -13.91 -0.90 -23.07
N TYR A 68 -13.29 -1.91 -22.44
CA TYR A 68 -12.72 -3.08 -23.10
C TYR A 68 -13.61 -4.30 -22.88
N SER A 69 -14.32 -4.74 -23.90
CA SER A 69 -15.27 -5.86 -23.84
C SER A 69 -14.66 -7.21 -23.45
N THR A 70 -13.34 -7.33 -23.45
CA THR A 70 -12.60 -8.53 -23.03
C THR A 70 -12.29 -8.56 -21.54
N VAL A 71 -12.56 -7.47 -20.81
CA VAL A 71 -12.28 -7.38 -19.37
C VAL A 71 -13.59 -7.26 -18.59
N GLU A 72 -13.80 -8.16 -17.65
CA GLU A 72 -14.89 -8.13 -16.67
C GLU A 72 -14.38 -7.59 -15.35
N ILE A 73 -15.14 -6.74 -14.65
CA ILE A 73 -14.87 -6.33 -13.28
C ILE A 73 -16.01 -6.87 -12.40
N ARG A 74 -15.65 -7.58 -11.34
CA ARG A 74 -16.60 -8.19 -10.40
C ARG A 74 -16.30 -7.74 -8.98
N ASP A 75 -17.29 -7.19 -8.31
CA ASP A 75 -17.23 -6.86 -6.88
C ASP A 75 -17.45 -8.16 -6.09
N ALA A 76 -16.38 -8.74 -5.58
CA ALA A 76 -16.38 -9.98 -4.80
C ALA A 76 -15.11 -10.08 -3.94
N LEU A 77 -15.18 -10.90 -2.91
CA LEU A 77 -14.02 -11.26 -2.08
C LEU A 77 -13.50 -12.65 -2.52
N VAL A 78 -12.23 -12.71 -2.87
CA VAL A 78 -11.50 -13.96 -3.08
C VAL A 78 -11.10 -14.53 -1.72
N THR A 79 -11.45 -15.80 -1.49
CA THR A 79 -11.17 -16.49 -0.23
C THR A 79 -10.08 -17.54 -0.35
N ALA A 80 -9.90 -18.13 -1.52
CA ALA A 80 -8.84 -19.11 -1.76
C ALA A 80 -8.39 -19.09 -3.24
N VAL A 81 -7.15 -19.51 -3.44
CA VAL A 81 -6.57 -19.77 -4.76
C VAL A 81 -5.79 -21.07 -4.70
N SER A 82 -5.92 -21.91 -5.70
CA SER A 82 -5.23 -23.18 -5.84
C SER A 82 -4.90 -23.49 -7.29
N GLY A 83 -4.12 -24.54 -7.51
CA GLY A 83 -3.74 -24.99 -8.86
C GLY A 83 -2.34 -24.53 -9.26
N GLU A 84 -2.08 -24.56 -10.55
CA GLU A 84 -0.78 -24.28 -11.14
C GLU A 84 -0.93 -23.48 -12.46
N ILE A 85 0.17 -23.12 -13.06
CA ILE A 85 0.22 -22.40 -14.33
C ILE A 85 -0.70 -23.06 -15.38
N ASP A 86 -1.49 -22.26 -16.06
CA ASP A 86 -2.53 -22.62 -17.01
C ASP A 86 -3.81 -23.24 -16.41
N ASP A 87 -3.85 -23.51 -15.07
CA ASP A 87 -5.01 -24.10 -14.40
C ASP A 87 -5.19 -23.66 -12.95
N PHE A 88 -5.24 -22.37 -12.71
CA PHE A 88 -5.58 -21.83 -11.40
C PHE A 88 -7.10 -21.84 -11.18
N THR A 89 -7.52 -22.21 -9.98
CA THR A 89 -8.90 -22.07 -9.48
C THR A 89 -8.94 -21.00 -8.40
N VAL A 90 -9.86 -20.04 -8.54
CA VAL A 90 -10.06 -18.93 -7.60
C VAL A 90 -11.47 -19.03 -7.02
N GLU A 91 -11.56 -19.11 -5.70
CA GLU A 91 -12.79 -19.25 -4.94
C GLU A 91 -13.25 -17.92 -4.35
N PHE A 92 -14.55 -17.67 -4.35
CA PHE A 92 -15.18 -16.46 -3.83
C PHE A 92 -15.95 -16.73 -2.55
N ALA A 93 -16.14 -15.70 -1.74
CA ALA A 93 -16.87 -15.78 -0.47
C ALA A 93 -18.34 -16.22 -0.63
N ASP A 94 -18.91 -16.12 -1.80
CA ASP A 94 -20.27 -16.60 -2.12
C ASP A 94 -20.34 -18.08 -2.53
N GLY A 95 -19.22 -18.80 -2.46
CA GLY A 95 -19.10 -20.22 -2.80
C GLY A 95 -18.92 -20.51 -4.29
N ARG A 96 -18.93 -19.50 -5.15
CA ARG A 96 -18.59 -19.68 -6.58
C ARG A 96 -17.09 -19.79 -6.78
N SER A 97 -16.67 -20.30 -7.92
CA SER A 97 -15.27 -20.34 -8.33
C SER A 97 -15.13 -20.04 -9.82
N GLU A 98 -13.97 -19.58 -10.21
CA GLU A 98 -13.57 -19.33 -11.60
C GLU A 98 -12.18 -19.90 -11.87
N ARG A 99 -11.89 -20.19 -13.12
CA ARG A 99 -10.58 -20.68 -13.54
C ARG A 99 -9.85 -19.63 -14.38
N ALA A 100 -8.52 -19.57 -14.21
CA ALA A 100 -7.64 -18.68 -14.95
C ALA A 100 -6.32 -19.37 -15.32
N ARG A 101 -5.70 -18.95 -16.42
CA ARG A 101 -4.37 -19.43 -16.84
C ARG A 101 -3.23 -18.74 -16.08
N ARG A 102 -3.41 -17.47 -15.74
CA ARG A 102 -2.41 -16.61 -15.04
C ARG A 102 -3.12 -15.78 -13.97
N LEU A 103 -2.34 -15.38 -12.97
CA LEU A 103 -2.82 -14.54 -11.87
C LEU A 103 -1.98 -13.27 -11.74
N VAL A 104 -2.64 -12.15 -11.40
CA VAL A 104 -2.02 -10.94 -10.88
C VAL A 104 -2.56 -10.69 -9.48
N LEU A 105 -1.71 -10.81 -8.46
CA LEU A 105 -2.04 -10.47 -7.09
C LEU A 105 -1.80 -8.96 -6.89
N ALA A 106 -2.88 -8.20 -6.72
CA ALA A 106 -2.86 -6.76 -6.48
C ALA A 106 -3.68 -6.43 -5.21
N THR A 107 -3.58 -7.32 -4.22
CA THR A 107 -4.41 -7.34 -3.01
C THR A 107 -4.08 -6.23 -2.02
N GLY A 108 -2.88 -5.64 -2.11
CA GLY A 108 -2.44 -4.55 -1.25
C GLY A 108 -2.17 -4.98 0.19
N GLN A 109 -1.99 -3.96 1.05
CA GLN A 109 -1.69 -4.12 2.48
C GLN A 109 -2.70 -3.38 3.35
N VAL A 110 -2.69 -3.68 4.64
CA VAL A 110 -3.48 -3.03 5.69
C VAL A 110 -2.52 -2.44 6.73
N ASP A 111 -2.76 -1.20 7.11
CA ASP A 111 -2.06 -0.54 8.22
C ASP A 111 -2.58 -1.05 9.56
N VAL A 112 -1.66 -1.45 10.44
CA VAL A 112 -1.96 -1.92 11.80
C VAL A 112 -1.75 -0.75 12.75
N LEU A 113 -2.84 -0.09 13.11
CA LEU A 113 -2.81 1.08 14.00
C LEU A 113 -2.75 0.65 15.46
N PRO A 114 -2.07 1.41 16.34
CA PRO A 114 -2.16 1.21 17.78
C PRO A 114 -3.58 1.50 18.29
N GLU A 115 -3.98 0.78 19.34
CA GLU A 115 -5.28 0.95 19.99
C GLU A 115 -5.30 2.19 20.88
N ILE A 116 -5.40 3.37 20.26
CA ILE A 116 -5.55 4.67 20.90
C ILE A 116 -6.90 5.25 20.48
N ASP A 117 -7.69 5.71 21.45
CA ASP A 117 -9.01 6.29 21.18
C ASP A 117 -8.92 7.47 20.21
N GLY A 118 -9.77 7.48 19.19
CA GLY A 118 -9.82 8.49 18.12
C GLY A 118 -8.78 8.32 17.00
N LEU A 119 -7.67 7.59 17.21
CA LEU A 119 -6.60 7.49 16.20
C LEU A 119 -7.09 6.91 14.87
N ALA A 120 -7.80 5.79 14.91
CA ALA A 120 -8.30 5.14 13.70
C ALA A 120 -9.33 6.00 12.93
N THR A 121 -10.11 6.81 13.63
CA THR A 121 -11.09 7.73 13.03
C THR A 121 -10.40 8.90 12.31
N LEU A 122 -9.28 9.36 12.87
CA LEU A 122 -8.50 10.49 12.34
C LEU A 122 -7.42 10.06 11.34
N PHE A 123 -7.20 8.75 11.17
CA PHE A 123 -6.20 8.24 10.22
C PHE A 123 -6.57 8.60 8.79
N GLY A 124 -5.68 9.31 8.10
CA GLY A 124 -5.94 9.95 6.79
C GLY A 124 -6.62 11.33 6.87
N LYS A 125 -6.94 11.81 8.09
CA LYS A 125 -7.66 13.08 8.36
C LYS A 125 -7.05 13.78 9.57
N GLY A 126 -5.79 14.22 9.44
CA GLY A 126 -5.03 14.82 10.53
C GLY A 126 -4.01 13.87 11.19
N VAL A 127 -4.26 12.56 11.20
CA VAL A 127 -3.25 11.54 11.55
C VAL A 127 -2.74 10.90 10.26
N TYR A 128 -1.47 11.08 9.94
CA TYR A 128 -0.86 10.68 8.68
C TYR A 128 0.31 9.71 8.89
N HIS A 129 0.60 8.85 7.92
CA HIS A 129 1.73 7.92 8.00
C HIS A 129 2.92 8.32 7.13
N CYS A 130 2.69 9.12 6.11
CA CYS A 130 3.64 9.33 5.04
C CYS A 130 3.96 10.81 4.85
N PRO A 131 5.19 11.26 5.09
CA PRO A 131 5.57 12.65 4.88
C PRO A 131 5.60 13.06 3.40
N PHE A 132 5.82 12.12 2.47
CA PHE A 132 5.72 12.40 1.04
C PHE A 132 4.27 12.63 0.59
N CYS A 133 3.31 12.09 1.34
CA CYS A 133 1.89 12.17 0.97
C CYS A 133 1.20 13.40 1.56
N HIS A 134 1.59 13.85 2.78
CA HIS A 134 0.88 14.92 3.51
C HIS A 134 1.85 15.88 4.22
N GLY A 135 3.15 15.75 4.03
CA GLY A 135 4.12 16.63 4.69
C GLY A 135 4.06 18.06 4.17
N PHE A 136 3.77 18.26 2.89
CA PHE A 136 3.67 19.58 2.28
C PHE A 136 2.44 20.35 2.80
N GLU A 137 1.30 19.69 2.91
CA GLU A 137 0.05 20.27 3.42
C GLU A 137 0.13 20.60 4.92
N ALA A 138 0.94 19.83 5.65
CA ALA A 138 1.22 20.05 7.07
C ALA A 138 2.38 21.01 7.36
N ALA A 139 3.06 21.53 6.32
CA ALA A 139 4.27 22.34 6.49
C ALA A 139 4.01 23.64 7.26
N ASP A 140 5.05 24.11 7.97
CA ASP A 140 5.08 25.35 8.75
C ASP A 140 4.04 25.40 9.89
N ARG A 141 3.50 24.24 10.29
CA ARG A 141 2.53 24.11 11.40
C ARG A 141 3.14 23.32 12.56
N PRO A 142 2.54 23.42 13.78
CA PRO A 142 2.89 22.55 14.90
C PRO A 142 2.55 21.09 14.59
N LEU A 143 3.56 20.22 14.58
CA LEU A 143 3.39 18.79 14.29
C LEU A 143 3.74 17.91 15.49
N ALA A 144 3.25 16.68 15.48
CA ALA A 144 3.70 15.63 16.39
C ALA A 144 4.05 14.36 15.61
N VAL A 145 4.90 13.51 16.22
CA VAL A 145 5.12 12.12 15.79
C VAL A 145 4.77 11.20 16.94
N LEU A 146 4.06 10.11 16.65
CA LEU A 146 3.65 9.11 17.64
C LEU A 146 4.52 7.87 17.56
N GLY A 147 5.10 7.49 18.70
CA GLY A 147 5.91 6.29 18.92
C GLY A 147 7.37 6.59 19.24
N GLY A 148 8.00 5.70 20.03
CA GLY A 148 9.33 5.90 20.60
C GLY A 148 10.45 5.06 19.96
N ASP A 149 10.17 4.30 18.91
CA ASP A 149 11.13 3.45 18.23
C ASP A 149 12.05 4.23 17.24
N PHE A 150 13.00 3.50 16.64
CA PHE A 150 13.93 4.04 15.65
C PHE A 150 13.21 4.67 14.45
N SER A 151 12.17 4.02 13.91
CA SER A 151 11.46 4.49 12.71
C SER A 151 10.74 5.81 12.95
N GLN A 152 10.05 5.94 14.10
CA GLN A 152 9.33 7.15 14.48
C GLN A 152 10.31 8.30 14.81
N SER A 153 11.43 8.00 15.48
CA SER A 153 12.47 8.99 15.76
C SER A 153 13.11 9.54 14.48
N MET A 154 13.38 8.67 13.50
CA MET A 154 13.86 9.11 12.18
C MET A 154 12.82 9.91 11.41
N LEU A 155 11.52 9.55 11.53
CA LEU A 155 10.44 10.34 10.96
C LEU A 155 10.37 11.74 11.58
N ALA A 156 10.53 11.84 12.89
CA ALA A 156 10.55 13.14 13.59
C ALA A 156 11.71 14.02 13.09
N LEU A 157 12.93 13.47 12.98
CA LEU A 157 14.06 14.20 12.41
C LEU A 157 13.82 14.65 10.98
N TYR A 158 13.22 13.79 10.16
CA TYR A 158 12.91 14.12 8.77
C TYR A 158 11.88 15.26 8.66
N LEU A 159 10.81 15.21 9.47
CA LEU A 159 9.79 16.26 9.50
C LEU A 159 10.36 17.60 10.00
N ALA A 160 11.24 17.56 11.02
CA ALA A 160 11.89 18.75 11.55
C ALA A 160 12.90 19.37 10.56
N ASP A 161 13.53 18.56 9.71
CA ASP A 161 14.42 19.06 8.65
C ASP A 161 13.63 19.75 7.52
N ARG A 162 12.52 19.17 7.11
CA ARG A 162 11.82 19.51 5.86
C ARG A 162 10.58 20.38 6.04
N PHE A 163 9.81 20.19 7.10
CA PHE A 163 8.44 20.71 7.12
C PHE A 163 8.14 21.65 8.28
N THR A 164 8.73 21.47 9.47
CA THR A 164 8.41 22.34 10.61
C THR A 164 9.56 22.49 11.59
N LYS A 165 9.60 23.61 12.32
CA LYS A 165 10.50 23.80 13.47
C LYS A 165 9.76 23.60 14.81
N ASP A 166 8.45 23.43 14.81
CA ASP A 166 7.63 23.12 15.98
C ASP A 166 7.13 21.67 15.90
N LEU A 167 7.97 20.75 16.38
CA LEU A 167 7.73 19.32 16.38
C LEU A 167 7.91 18.73 17.77
N VAL A 168 7.01 17.84 18.18
CA VAL A 168 7.11 17.03 19.40
C VAL A 168 7.07 15.55 19.05
N LEU A 169 7.97 14.76 19.64
CA LEU A 169 7.92 13.31 19.59
C LEU A 169 7.16 12.78 20.80
N CYS A 170 5.97 12.23 20.59
CA CYS A 170 5.14 11.55 21.59
C CYS A 170 5.56 10.07 21.62
N ALA A 171 6.49 9.70 22.49
CA ALA A 171 7.10 8.37 22.50
C ALA A 171 6.16 7.25 22.98
N ASN A 172 4.99 7.62 23.56
CA ASN A 172 3.90 6.71 23.91
C ASN A 172 4.33 5.52 24.81
N GLY A 173 4.94 5.82 25.95
CA GLY A 173 5.37 4.82 26.93
C GLY A 173 6.89 4.65 27.06
N GLY A 174 7.68 5.36 26.26
CA GLY A 174 9.12 5.42 26.37
C GLY A 174 9.85 5.56 25.04
N LEU A 175 11.04 6.16 25.10
CA LEU A 175 11.91 6.34 23.93
C LEU A 175 12.91 5.18 23.84
N GLU A 176 12.70 4.25 22.92
CA GLU A 176 13.46 3.00 22.75
C GLU A 176 14.56 3.14 21.68
N VAL A 177 15.45 4.09 21.84
CA VAL A 177 16.55 4.35 20.90
C VAL A 177 17.89 4.55 21.60
N GLY A 178 18.97 4.31 20.86
CA GLY A 178 20.33 4.51 21.37
C GLY A 178 20.70 5.97 21.61
N PRO A 179 21.85 6.22 22.31
CA PRO A 179 22.27 7.55 22.70
C PRO A 179 22.49 8.49 21.52
N GLU A 180 22.98 8.01 20.40
CA GLU A 180 23.24 8.81 19.19
C GLU A 180 21.96 9.43 18.63
N LEU A 181 20.85 8.67 18.61
CA LEU A 181 19.58 9.15 18.11
C LEU A 181 18.89 10.09 19.10
N ARG A 182 19.02 9.84 20.43
CA ARG A 182 18.57 10.77 21.48
C ARG A 182 19.29 12.12 21.36
N GLU A 183 20.61 12.10 21.15
CA GLU A 183 21.39 13.31 20.93
C GLU A 183 20.98 14.03 19.63
N ALA A 184 20.69 13.29 18.55
CA ALA A 184 20.22 13.88 17.31
C ALA A 184 18.86 14.59 17.49
N LEU A 185 17.91 13.99 18.20
CA LEU A 185 16.63 14.63 18.55
C LEU A 185 16.86 15.93 19.34
N SER A 186 17.73 15.88 20.36
CA SER A 186 18.06 17.04 21.19
C SER A 186 18.73 18.18 20.39
N ARG A 187 19.72 17.87 19.54
CA ARG A 187 20.38 18.85 18.67
C ARG A 187 19.43 19.53 17.69
N ASN A 188 18.36 18.85 17.29
CA ASN A 188 17.33 19.40 16.41
C ASN A 188 16.17 20.05 17.18
N ASN A 189 16.31 20.25 18.50
CA ASN A 189 15.31 20.86 19.37
C ASN A 189 13.96 20.17 19.31
N ILE A 190 13.94 18.84 19.22
CA ILE A 190 12.71 18.04 19.22
C ILE A 190 12.42 17.56 20.65
N PRO A 191 11.45 18.16 21.36
CA PRO A 191 11.01 17.69 22.67
C PRO A 191 10.44 16.28 22.58
N VAL A 192 10.67 15.47 23.62
CA VAL A 192 10.12 14.11 23.73
C VAL A 192 9.16 14.07 24.90
N ARG A 193 7.93 13.59 24.64
CA ARG A 193 6.92 13.28 25.64
C ARG A 193 6.83 11.77 25.76
N GLU A 194 7.25 11.22 26.90
CA GLU A 194 7.30 9.76 27.11
C GLU A 194 6.00 9.19 27.67
N GLU A 195 5.09 10.04 28.14
CA GLU A 195 3.82 9.62 28.70
C GLU A 195 2.98 8.85 27.64
N PRO A 196 2.27 7.79 28.05
CA PRO A 196 1.37 7.07 27.13
C PRO A 196 0.27 7.99 26.59
N VAL A 197 0.06 7.94 25.27
CA VAL A 197 -1.07 8.62 24.60
C VAL A 197 -2.30 7.77 24.76
N VAL A 198 -3.36 8.34 25.30
CA VAL A 198 -4.61 7.62 25.59
C VAL A 198 -5.75 7.97 24.64
N ARG A 199 -5.74 9.18 24.09
CA ARG A 199 -6.77 9.64 23.16
C ARG A 199 -6.24 10.74 22.24
N ILE A 200 -6.78 10.78 21.04
CA ILE A 200 -6.58 11.87 20.06
C ILE A 200 -7.94 12.31 19.59
N GLU A 201 -8.22 13.60 19.65
CA GLU A 201 -9.48 14.19 19.20
C GLU A 201 -9.25 15.45 18.38
N GLY A 202 -10.30 15.92 17.70
CA GLY A 202 -10.27 17.11 16.86
C GLY A 202 -10.53 16.78 15.40
N GLU A 203 -9.96 17.58 14.52
CA GLU A 203 -10.08 17.46 13.07
C GLU A 203 -8.75 17.82 12.40
N ASP A 204 -8.66 17.64 11.10
CA ASP A 204 -7.46 18.03 10.35
C ASP A 204 -7.14 19.52 10.56
N GLY A 205 -5.90 19.81 10.89
CA GLY A 205 -5.43 21.16 11.24
C GLY A 205 -5.56 21.53 12.72
N ALA A 206 -6.32 20.78 13.53
CA ALA A 206 -6.55 21.09 14.96
C ALA A 206 -6.79 19.81 15.79
N LEU A 207 -5.71 19.15 16.18
CA LEU A 207 -5.71 17.94 17.00
C LEU A 207 -5.34 18.24 18.44
N THR A 208 -6.01 17.57 19.38
CA THR A 208 -5.65 17.51 20.80
C THR A 208 -5.20 16.09 21.15
N ILE A 209 -3.96 15.95 21.60
CA ILE A 209 -3.35 14.68 22.03
C ILE A 209 -3.41 14.62 23.55
N HIS A 210 -4.11 13.63 24.09
CA HIS A 210 -4.25 13.41 25.52
C HIS A 210 -3.32 12.30 25.99
N PHE A 211 -2.64 12.56 27.10
CA PHE A 211 -1.71 11.63 27.73
C PHE A 211 -2.33 11.03 29.00
N ALA A 212 -1.81 9.88 29.44
CA ALA A 212 -2.21 9.27 30.72
C ALA A 212 -1.92 10.18 31.93
N SER A 213 -0.97 11.11 31.79
CA SER A 213 -0.63 12.12 32.78
C SER A 213 -0.06 13.37 32.10
N GLY A 214 -0.14 14.51 32.77
CA GLY A 214 0.30 15.80 32.25
C GLY A 214 -0.74 16.49 31.35
N GLU A 215 -0.39 17.66 30.86
CA GLU A 215 -1.27 18.51 30.06
C GLU A 215 -1.44 17.96 28.63
N PRO A 216 -2.62 18.10 28.02
CA PRO A 216 -2.85 17.81 26.62
C PRO A 216 -1.91 18.63 25.71
N LEU A 217 -1.73 18.16 24.49
CA LEU A 217 -0.88 18.79 23.50
C LEU A 217 -1.68 19.11 22.23
N GLU A 218 -1.75 20.40 21.88
CA GLU A 218 -2.39 20.89 20.66
C GLU A 218 -1.41 20.78 19.49
N ARG A 219 -1.83 20.19 18.35
CA ARG A 219 -1.04 20.06 17.11
C ARG A 219 -1.93 20.16 15.89
N SER A 220 -1.36 20.61 14.77
CA SER A 220 -2.10 20.65 13.50
C SER A 220 -2.19 19.28 12.85
N ALA A 221 -1.17 18.45 13.00
CA ALA A 221 -1.18 17.08 12.50
C ALA A 221 -0.28 16.18 13.35
N LEU A 222 -0.60 14.88 13.32
CA LEU A 222 0.17 13.82 13.94
C LEU A 222 0.66 12.85 12.87
N PHE A 223 1.95 12.53 12.87
CA PHE A 223 2.50 11.50 11.99
C PHE A 223 2.80 10.22 12.78
N HIS A 224 2.47 9.08 12.19
CA HIS A 224 2.76 7.76 12.74
C HIS A 224 2.97 6.75 11.62
N ARG A 225 4.08 6.02 11.63
CA ARG A 225 4.31 4.90 10.71
C ARG A 225 3.78 3.62 11.33
N PRO A 226 2.61 3.14 10.94
CA PRO A 226 2.04 1.90 11.47
C PRO A 226 2.81 0.69 10.95
N GLY A 227 2.71 -0.42 11.68
CA GLY A 227 3.02 -1.73 11.13
C GLY A 227 2.12 -2.02 9.93
N GLN A 228 2.56 -2.91 9.05
CA GLN A 228 1.79 -3.31 7.87
C GLN A 228 1.67 -4.83 7.81
N ARG A 229 0.57 -5.30 7.27
CA ARG A 229 0.35 -6.71 6.97
C ARG A 229 -0.30 -6.89 5.62
N GLN A 230 -0.13 -8.04 5.01
CA GLN A 230 -0.86 -8.39 3.80
C GLN A 230 -2.36 -8.34 4.05
N HIS A 231 -3.12 -7.90 3.05
CA HIS A 231 -4.58 -7.89 3.12
C HIS A 231 -5.17 -9.30 3.16
N THR A 232 -4.47 -10.26 2.57
CA THR A 232 -4.87 -11.67 2.48
C THR A 232 -3.64 -12.58 2.50
N ASP A 233 -3.82 -13.85 2.84
CA ASP A 233 -2.76 -14.87 2.81
C ASP A 233 -2.68 -15.62 1.46
N LEU A 234 -3.34 -15.15 0.40
CA LEU A 234 -3.43 -15.84 -0.90
C LEU A 234 -2.05 -16.11 -1.51
N ALA A 235 -1.13 -15.16 -1.43
CA ALA A 235 0.23 -15.35 -1.93
C ALA A 235 0.99 -16.44 -1.15
N ALA A 236 0.90 -16.43 0.17
CA ALA A 236 1.50 -17.44 1.03
C ALA A 236 0.89 -18.83 0.80
N SER A 237 -0.45 -18.91 0.65
CA SER A 237 -1.17 -20.15 0.37
C SER A 237 -0.77 -20.78 -0.97
N LEU A 238 -0.42 -19.97 -1.96
CA LEU A 238 0.12 -20.42 -3.24
C LEU A 238 1.59 -20.86 -3.15
N GLY A 239 2.28 -20.57 -2.02
CA GLY A 239 3.70 -20.86 -1.84
C GLY A 239 4.62 -19.76 -2.40
N CYS A 240 4.12 -18.56 -2.65
CA CYS A 240 4.98 -17.43 -3.02
C CYS A 240 5.94 -17.09 -1.89
N GLU A 241 7.19 -16.81 -2.23
CA GLU A 241 8.18 -16.33 -1.26
C GLU A 241 7.79 -14.95 -0.74
N LEU A 242 7.87 -14.78 0.59
CA LEU A 242 7.62 -13.50 1.25
C LEU A 242 8.91 -12.94 1.82
N LEU A 243 9.09 -11.64 1.71
CA LEU A 243 10.18 -10.91 2.32
C LEU A 243 9.93 -10.69 3.82
N PRO A 244 10.95 -10.33 4.62
CA PRO A 244 10.80 -10.14 6.08
C PRO A 244 9.73 -9.13 6.51
N ASP A 245 9.37 -8.19 5.65
CA ASP A 245 8.29 -7.22 5.87
C ASP A 245 6.91 -7.74 5.41
N GLY A 246 6.82 -9.01 4.99
CA GLY A 246 5.60 -9.64 4.54
C GLY A 246 5.22 -9.35 3.08
N CYS A 247 5.97 -8.51 2.36
CA CYS A 247 5.73 -8.30 0.93
C CYS A 247 6.05 -9.57 0.12
N VAL A 248 5.25 -9.82 -0.90
CA VAL A 248 5.53 -10.87 -1.89
C VAL A 248 6.80 -10.50 -2.65
N GLN A 249 7.79 -11.39 -2.64
CA GLN A 249 9.00 -11.20 -3.43
C GLN A 249 8.69 -11.34 -4.91
N VAL A 250 9.09 -10.33 -5.69
CA VAL A 250 8.99 -10.37 -7.15
C VAL A 250 10.33 -10.02 -7.79
N ASN A 251 10.48 -10.40 -9.05
CA ASN A 251 11.59 -9.95 -9.89
C ASN A 251 11.24 -8.64 -10.64
N ALA A 252 12.16 -8.13 -11.46
CA ALA A 252 11.97 -6.90 -12.24
C ALA A 252 10.80 -6.97 -13.24
N MET A 253 10.30 -8.16 -13.53
CA MET A 253 9.14 -8.42 -14.39
C MET A 253 7.83 -8.57 -13.59
N GLN A 254 7.85 -8.32 -12.28
CA GLN A 254 6.75 -8.53 -11.36
C GLN A 254 6.29 -10.01 -11.23
N GLN A 255 7.14 -10.96 -11.59
CA GLN A 255 6.89 -12.38 -11.39
C GLN A 255 7.22 -12.77 -9.96
N THR A 256 6.35 -13.54 -9.33
CA THR A 256 6.62 -14.21 -8.06
C THR A 256 7.49 -15.45 -8.26
N THR A 257 7.78 -16.16 -7.18
CA THR A 257 8.46 -17.47 -7.24
C THR A 257 7.59 -18.60 -7.81
N ILE A 258 6.28 -18.39 -7.94
CA ILE A 258 5.33 -19.37 -8.46
C ILE A 258 5.07 -19.08 -9.94
N PRO A 259 5.31 -20.06 -10.84
CA PRO A 259 5.08 -19.92 -12.28
C PRO A 259 3.65 -19.48 -12.59
N GLY A 260 3.47 -18.48 -13.45
CA GLY A 260 2.16 -17.97 -13.86
C GLY A 260 1.51 -17.01 -12.85
N VAL A 261 2.16 -16.73 -11.71
CA VAL A 261 1.68 -15.77 -10.70
C VAL A 261 2.56 -14.53 -10.69
N TYR A 262 1.93 -13.39 -10.87
CA TYR A 262 2.53 -12.05 -10.81
C TYR A 262 1.96 -11.29 -9.61
N ALA A 263 2.70 -10.32 -9.08
CA ALA A 263 2.19 -9.49 -7.99
C ALA A 263 2.61 -8.03 -8.20
N ALA A 264 1.75 -7.07 -7.81
CA ALA A 264 1.94 -5.65 -8.08
C ALA A 264 1.32 -4.75 -7.01
N GLY A 265 1.90 -3.55 -6.85
CA GLY A 265 1.50 -2.57 -5.85
C GLY A 265 1.95 -2.95 -4.44
N ASP A 266 1.29 -2.41 -3.41
CA ASP A 266 1.70 -2.52 -2.00
C ASP A 266 1.90 -3.97 -1.51
N THR A 267 1.29 -4.96 -2.17
CA THR A 267 1.42 -6.38 -1.82
C THR A 267 2.81 -6.95 -2.12
N ALA A 268 3.57 -6.34 -3.02
CA ALA A 268 4.80 -6.92 -3.56
C ALA A 268 5.95 -5.91 -3.69
N ARG A 269 7.18 -6.40 -3.68
CA ARG A 269 8.38 -5.60 -4.01
C ARG A 269 9.56 -6.47 -4.44
N LEU A 270 10.55 -5.82 -5.04
CA LEU A 270 11.89 -6.40 -5.23
C LEU A 270 12.59 -6.62 -3.88
N ALA A 271 13.52 -7.54 -3.84
CA ALA A 271 14.31 -7.82 -2.63
C ALA A 271 15.34 -6.72 -2.31
N GLU A 272 15.95 -6.09 -3.33
CA GLU A 272 17.07 -5.16 -3.16
C GLU A 272 16.74 -3.88 -2.38
N PRO A 273 15.63 -3.15 -2.61
CA PRO A 273 15.31 -2.02 -1.76
C PRO A 273 15.05 -2.47 -0.32
N PRO A 274 15.53 -1.73 0.70
CA PRO A 274 15.40 -2.14 2.10
C PRO A 274 13.96 -2.10 2.64
N GLY A 275 13.01 -1.62 1.85
CA GLY A 275 11.59 -1.54 2.23
C GLY A 275 10.69 -1.22 1.04
N PRO A 276 9.37 -1.29 1.24
CA PRO A 276 8.38 -0.99 0.21
C PRO A 276 8.33 0.51 -0.12
N THR A 277 7.91 0.82 -1.34
CA THR A 277 7.57 2.18 -1.79
C THR A 277 6.10 2.24 -2.20
N PRO A 278 5.17 2.18 -1.23
CA PRO A 278 3.74 1.97 -1.47
C PRO A 278 3.04 3.28 -1.87
N PHE A 279 3.32 3.77 -3.06
CA PHE A 279 2.68 4.94 -3.64
C PHE A 279 1.73 4.55 -4.76
N VAL A 280 0.70 5.36 -4.99
CA VAL A 280 -0.28 5.12 -6.07
C VAL A 280 0.42 5.01 -7.42
N ILE A 281 1.37 5.92 -7.69
CA ILE A 281 2.11 5.94 -8.97
C ILE A 281 3.00 4.70 -9.15
N THR A 282 3.68 4.22 -8.10
CA THR A 282 4.49 3.01 -8.16
C THR A 282 3.61 1.79 -8.37
N GLY A 283 2.48 1.70 -7.67
CA GLY A 283 1.50 0.63 -7.86
C GLY A 283 0.95 0.58 -9.28
N VAL A 284 0.62 1.72 -9.89
CA VAL A 284 0.19 1.82 -11.30
C VAL A 284 1.29 1.30 -12.23
N ALA A 285 2.53 1.72 -12.02
CA ALA A 285 3.67 1.27 -12.82
C ALA A 285 3.91 -0.25 -12.69
N ASP A 286 3.81 -0.78 -11.47
CA ASP A 286 3.98 -2.21 -11.22
C ASP A 286 2.86 -3.05 -11.85
N GLY A 287 1.61 -2.60 -11.75
CA GLY A 287 0.48 -3.24 -12.42
C GLY A 287 0.64 -3.30 -13.94
N THR A 288 1.07 -2.19 -14.54
CA THR A 288 1.39 -2.13 -15.98
C THR A 288 2.52 -3.11 -16.36
N LYS A 289 3.62 -3.12 -15.59
CA LYS A 289 4.74 -4.06 -15.82
C LYS A 289 4.30 -5.50 -15.70
N ALA A 290 3.58 -5.85 -14.65
CA ALA A 290 3.05 -7.19 -14.44
C ALA A 290 2.24 -7.67 -15.66
N ALA A 291 1.32 -6.84 -16.14
CA ALA A 291 0.47 -7.16 -17.28
C ALA A 291 1.25 -7.30 -18.59
N ILE A 292 2.24 -6.45 -18.83
CA ILE A 292 3.08 -6.52 -20.04
C ILE A 292 3.86 -7.84 -20.07
N TRP A 293 4.53 -8.21 -19.00
CA TRP A 293 5.32 -9.43 -18.94
C TRP A 293 4.46 -10.70 -18.92
N LEU A 294 3.32 -10.65 -18.24
CA LEU A 294 2.34 -11.72 -18.25
C LEU A 294 1.76 -11.94 -19.66
N GLU A 295 1.46 -10.88 -20.38
CA GLU A 295 0.98 -10.94 -21.77
C GLU A 295 2.04 -11.58 -22.67
N GLN A 296 3.31 -11.18 -22.53
CA GLN A 296 4.41 -11.77 -23.27
C GLN A 296 4.59 -13.27 -22.96
N ASP A 297 4.39 -13.67 -21.70
CA ASP A 297 4.42 -15.08 -21.27
C ASP A 297 3.28 -15.88 -21.94
N LEU A 298 2.05 -15.37 -21.92
CA LEU A 298 0.90 -16.00 -22.59
C LEU A 298 1.11 -16.11 -24.11
N PHE A 299 1.66 -15.05 -24.73
CA PHE A 299 1.94 -15.06 -26.17
C PHE A 299 2.98 -16.13 -26.51
N ARG A 300 4.08 -16.20 -25.78
CA ARG A 300 5.15 -17.20 -26.00
C ARG A 300 4.61 -18.61 -25.83
N ALA A 301 3.77 -18.87 -24.81
CA ALA A 301 3.14 -20.16 -24.62
C ALA A 301 2.20 -20.54 -25.79
N SER A 302 1.64 -19.58 -26.52
CA SER A 302 0.73 -19.84 -27.63
C SER A 302 1.44 -20.12 -28.97
N VAL A 303 2.66 -19.65 -29.14
CA VAL A 303 3.40 -19.80 -30.43
C VAL A 303 4.41 -20.93 -30.42
N GLU A 304 4.61 -21.59 -29.26
CA GLU A 304 5.52 -22.75 -29.10
C GLU A 304 6.92 -22.55 -29.66
N VAL A 305 7.42 -21.29 -29.64
CA VAL A 305 8.75 -20.96 -30.14
C VAL A 305 9.75 -20.91 -28.99
N PRO A 306 10.87 -21.66 -29.08
CA PRO A 306 11.94 -21.58 -28.09
C PRO A 306 12.50 -20.15 -28.00
N ILE A 307 12.67 -19.63 -26.81
CA ILE A 307 13.27 -18.31 -26.61
C ILE A 307 14.79 -18.49 -26.49
N PRO A 308 15.59 -17.81 -27.34
CA PRO A 308 17.04 -17.83 -27.20
C PRO A 308 17.47 -17.28 -25.83
N GLY A 309 18.25 -18.01 -25.05
CA GLY A 309 18.82 -17.57 -23.78
C GLY A 309 18.01 -17.84 -22.52
N THR A 310 16.83 -18.47 -22.60
CA THR A 310 16.14 -19.03 -21.44
C THR A 310 16.45 -20.52 -21.32
N LYS A 311 17.32 -20.90 -20.40
CA LYS A 311 17.49 -22.27 -19.90
C LYS A 311 17.16 -22.27 -18.41
#